data_503d50bc3033eced50d5e5f444621627
#
_entry.id   503d50bc3033eced50d5e5f444621627
#
_cell.length_a   1.000
_cell.length_b   1.000
_cell.length_c   1.000
_cell.angle_alpha   90.00
_cell.angle_beta   90.00
_cell.angle_gamma   90.00
#
_symmetry.space_group_name_H-M   'P 1'
#
loop_
_entity.id
_entity.type
_entity.pdbx_description
1 polymer ?
#
loop_
_entity_poly.entity_id
_entity_poly.type
_entity_poly.pdbx_seq_one_letter_code
_entity_poly.pdbx_strand_id
1 'polypeptide(L)'
;MHCKSPFLALSFIACSAITAFAGGDYWGVDEGGTTMKFLSMPVSPRSAALAGAGFASPESFSEVSRNPLATTASNEATLGVNHVIFSDVIDAQLTSIYFGQPFKFFNVSAGLEYLGYSDLEGRDDEGFVTDDYGAMAWAAQLGVGSTPSVFNWAFTARFASQTIENETAFAFVMDAGSSFKVNQHISFGTIITNLGWVSAYESAKESAPLGLQAGISGKMPCTEIFDLGLHADIYRRADYDPEYRFGSELLYRNTLALRAGYSLRGETDSGVSGGIGILFGAIQLDYAYSARPAVEGNHHLNLGIHF
;
A
#
# COMPACT_ATOMS: atom_id res chain seq x y z
N MET A 1 6.45 39.68 -12.16
CA MET A 1 6.73 38.30 -11.73
C MET A 1 5.75 37.93 -10.61
N HIS A 2 4.65 37.24 -10.94
CA HIS A 2 3.67 36.81 -9.95
C HIS A 2 4.15 35.49 -9.31
N CYS A 3 4.70 35.60 -8.11
CA CYS A 3 4.93 34.45 -7.25
C CYS A 3 3.55 33.91 -6.82
N LYS A 4 3.01 32.91 -7.56
CA LYS A 4 1.80 32.21 -7.13
C LYS A 4 2.17 31.45 -5.88
N SER A 5 1.63 31.87 -4.74
CA SER A 5 1.89 31.33 -3.41
C SER A 5 1.66 29.81 -3.40
N PRO A 6 2.62 29.00 -2.96
CA PRO A 6 2.45 27.56 -2.81
C PRO A 6 1.33 27.20 -1.80
N PHE A 7 0.95 28.13 -0.93
CA PHE A 7 -0.19 28.02 -0.03
C PHE A 7 -1.55 27.85 -0.73
N LEU A 8 -1.75 28.42 -1.92
CA LEU A 8 -2.98 28.25 -2.68
C LEU A 8 -3.11 26.85 -3.28
N ALA A 9 -2.02 26.23 -3.70
CA ALA A 9 -2.01 24.85 -4.18
C ALA A 9 -2.25 23.84 -3.02
N LEU A 10 -1.67 24.10 -1.85
CA LEU A 10 -1.85 23.27 -0.65
C LEU A 10 -3.31 23.33 -0.15
N SER A 11 -3.92 24.51 -0.13
CA SER A 11 -5.33 24.66 0.29
C SER A 11 -6.30 24.01 -0.70
N PHE A 12 -5.99 23.99 -1.99
CA PHE A 12 -6.82 23.32 -3.00
C PHE A 12 -6.73 21.79 -2.89
N ILE A 13 -5.53 21.23 -2.67
CA ILE A 13 -5.30 19.79 -2.48
C ILE A 13 -5.94 19.32 -1.18
N ALA A 14 -5.79 20.07 -0.08
CA ALA A 14 -6.41 19.75 1.20
C ALA A 14 -7.95 19.82 1.14
N CYS A 15 -8.51 20.83 0.46
CA CYS A 15 -9.96 21.00 0.34
C CYS A 15 -10.60 19.94 -0.56
N SER A 16 -9.95 19.58 -1.68
CA SER A 16 -10.43 18.51 -2.57
C SER A 16 -10.31 17.12 -1.94
N ALA A 17 -9.29 16.87 -1.11
CA ALA A 17 -9.18 15.66 -0.33
C ALA A 17 -10.34 15.53 0.68
N ILE A 18 -10.61 16.59 1.47
CA ILE A 18 -11.67 16.59 2.47
C ILE A 18 -13.05 16.32 1.84
N THR A 19 -13.36 16.90 0.67
CA THR A 19 -14.64 16.66 -0.01
C THR A 19 -14.75 15.26 -0.59
N ALA A 20 -13.65 14.64 -1.03
CA ALA A 20 -13.62 13.26 -1.51
C ALA A 20 -13.87 12.24 -0.38
N PHE A 21 -13.49 12.59 0.87
CA PHE A 21 -13.72 11.73 2.04
C PHE A 21 -15.09 11.96 2.71
N ALA A 22 -15.74 13.11 2.48
CA ALA A 22 -16.99 13.49 3.17
C ALA A 22 -18.29 12.98 2.50
N GLY A 23 -18.22 12.42 1.29
CA GLY A 23 -19.39 11.92 0.57
C GLY A 23 -19.84 10.55 1.08
N GLY A 24 -21.15 10.39 1.41
CA GLY A 24 -21.71 9.16 1.92
C GLY A 24 -21.96 8.06 0.89
N ASP A 25 -21.84 8.34 -0.40
CA ASP A 25 -22.05 7.35 -1.45
C ASP A 25 -20.71 6.79 -1.94
N TYR A 26 -20.62 5.48 -2.09
CA TYR A 26 -19.43 4.72 -2.51
C TYR A 26 -19.12 4.93 -4.01
N TRP A 27 -18.92 6.16 -4.47
CA TRP A 27 -18.58 6.50 -5.88
C TRP A 27 -19.25 5.62 -6.94
N GLY A 28 -20.51 5.18 -6.67
CA GLY A 28 -21.30 4.32 -7.54
C GLY A 28 -20.90 2.84 -7.54
N VAL A 29 -20.17 2.38 -6.53
CA VAL A 29 -19.84 0.97 -6.29
C VAL A 29 -20.49 0.52 -4.99
N ASP A 30 -21.19 -0.63 -5.00
CA ASP A 30 -21.78 -1.21 -3.80
C ASP A 30 -20.71 -1.64 -2.78
N GLU A 31 -21.08 -1.75 -1.51
CA GLU A 31 -20.17 -2.20 -0.46
C GLU A 31 -19.62 -3.59 -0.80
N GLY A 32 -18.28 -3.72 -0.79
CA GLY A 32 -17.60 -4.94 -1.21
C GLY A 32 -17.65 -5.25 -2.70
N GLY A 33 -18.22 -4.36 -3.53
CA GLY A 33 -18.49 -4.55 -4.95
C GLY A 33 -17.29 -4.32 -5.89
N THR A 34 -16.05 -4.26 -5.37
CA THR A 34 -14.85 -4.24 -6.21
C THR A 34 -14.28 -5.63 -6.38
N THR A 35 -13.68 -5.87 -7.54
CA THR A 35 -12.90 -7.09 -7.83
C THR A 35 -11.40 -6.85 -7.69
N MET A 36 -10.58 -7.91 -7.85
CA MET A 36 -9.11 -7.84 -7.73
C MET A 36 -8.64 -7.17 -6.44
N LYS A 37 -9.28 -7.48 -5.34
CA LYS A 37 -9.00 -6.90 -4.00
C LYS A 37 -7.54 -7.06 -3.57
N PHE A 38 -6.83 -8.05 -4.12
CA PHE A 38 -5.42 -8.26 -3.85
C PHE A 38 -4.56 -7.02 -4.20
N LEU A 39 -4.99 -6.19 -5.16
CA LEU A 39 -4.32 -4.94 -5.52
C LEU A 39 -4.34 -3.88 -4.40
N SER A 40 -5.17 -4.07 -3.37
CA SER A 40 -5.27 -3.18 -2.20
C SER A 40 -4.71 -3.80 -0.91
N MET A 41 -4.34 -5.09 -0.92
CA MET A 41 -3.82 -5.77 0.28
C MET A 41 -2.42 -5.24 0.64
N PRO A 42 -2.11 -4.98 1.93
CA PRO A 42 -0.76 -4.62 2.35
C PRO A 42 0.24 -5.71 1.98
N VAL A 43 1.38 -5.33 1.43
CA VAL A 43 2.45 -6.26 1.03
C VAL A 43 3.73 -6.00 1.83
N SER A 44 4.16 -4.76 1.91
CA SER A 44 5.36 -4.37 2.65
C SER A 44 5.17 -4.51 4.16
N PRO A 45 6.11 -5.15 4.90
CA PRO A 45 6.05 -5.23 6.35
C PRO A 45 6.06 -3.87 7.04
N ARG A 46 6.79 -2.87 6.52
CA ARG A 46 6.78 -1.53 7.10
C ARG A 46 5.38 -0.92 7.04
N SER A 47 4.75 -0.94 5.88
CA SER A 47 3.37 -0.46 5.72
C SER A 47 2.39 -1.24 6.58
N ALA A 48 2.50 -2.58 6.65
CA ALA A 48 1.65 -3.42 7.48
C ALA A 48 1.83 -3.11 8.97
N ALA A 49 3.08 -2.97 9.46
CA ALA A 49 3.38 -2.65 10.85
C ALA A 49 2.84 -1.28 11.30
N LEU A 50 2.75 -0.33 10.37
CA LEU A 50 2.17 1.01 10.59
C LEU A 50 0.65 1.06 10.30
N ALA A 51 -0.01 -0.09 10.17
CA ALA A 51 -1.43 -0.20 9.81
C ALA A 51 -1.78 0.53 8.49
N GLY A 52 -0.83 0.63 7.55
CA GLY A 52 -0.97 1.35 6.28
C GLY A 52 -0.77 2.86 6.35
N ALA A 53 -0.39 3.41 7.52
CA ALA A 53 -0.01 4.81 7.66
C ALA A 53 1.43 5.08 7.18
N GLY A 54 1.78 6.37 7.00
CA GLY A 54 3.15 6.80 6.72
C GLY A 54 3.53 6.86 5.25
N PHE A 55 2.59 6.72 4.33
CA PHE A 55 2.87 6.76 2.89
C PHE A 55 3.48 8.07 2.41
N ALA A 56 3.22 9.19 3.10
CA ALA A 56 3.75 10.52 2.76
C ALA A 56 5.27 10.66 3.01
N SER A 57 5.86 9.70 3.72
CA SER A 57 7.29 9.62 3.99
C SER A 57 7.80 8.19 3.80
N PRO A 58 7.80 7.67 2.56
CA PRO A 58 8.29 6.34 2.28
C PRO A 58 9.80 6.27 2.54
N GLU A 59 10.26 5.13 3.06
CA GLU A 59 11.68 4.92 3.38
C GLU A 59 12.35 3.86 2.49
N SER A 60 11.55 3.07 1.74
CA SER A 60 12.07 1.98 0.94
C SER A 60 11.24 1.73 -0.31
N PHE A 61 11.88 1.23 -1.37
CA PHE A 61 11.20 0.68 -2.54
C PHE A 61 10.32 -0.56 -2.24
N SER A 62 10.46 -1.18 -1.07
CA SER A 62 9.60 -2.31 -0.67
C SER A 62 8.10 -1.97 -0.65
N GLU A 63 7.76 -0.70 -0.59
CA GLU A 63 6.37 -0.21 -0.53
C GLU A 63 5.76 0.10 -1.91
N VAL A 64 6.51 -0.01 -3.02
CA VAL A 64 6.07 0.43 -4.37
C VAL A 64 4.80 -0.27 -4.85
N SER A 65 4.48 -1.44 -4.32
CA SER A 65 3.28 -2.18 -4.69
C SER A 65 1.97 -1.48 -4.30
N ARG A 66 2.01 -0.59 -3.31
CA ARG A 66 0.80 0.10 -2.79
C ARG A 66 0.98 1.59 -2.63
N ASN A 67 2.21 2.05 -2.67
CA ASN A 67 2.57 3.44 -2.50
C ASN A 67 3.43 3.90 -3.68
N PRO A 68 2.87 4.60 -4.68
CA PRO A 68 3.67 5.09 -5.80
C PRO A 68 4.81 6.00 -5.35
N LEU A 69 4.64 6.76 -4.25
CA LEU A 69 5.69 7.64 -3.71
C LEU A 69 6.91 6.88 -3.20
N ALA A 70 6.81 5.58 -2.94
CA ALA A 70 7.98 4.76 -2.61
C ALA A 70 9.03 4.72 -3.73
N THR A 71 8.64 5.01 -4.98
CA THR A 71 9.58 5.21 -6.09
C THR A 71 10.52 6.40 -5.84
N THR A 72 10.16 7.33 -4.95
CA THR A 72 10.99 8.49 -4.59
C THR A 72 11.83 8.26 -3.31
N ALA A 73 11.75 7.08 -2.70
CA ALA A 73 12.22 6.84 -1.32
C ALA A 73 13.75 6.82 -1.17
N SER A 74 14.49 6.39 -2.17
CA SER A 74 15.92 6.12 -2.03
C SER A 74 16.75 6.71 -3.17
N ASN A 75 18.01 6.96 -2.87
CA ASN A 75 19.05 7.30 -3.83
C ASN A 75 19.96 6.11 -4.18
N GLU A 76 19.63 4.92 -3.68
CA GLU A 76 20.36 3.67 -3.92
C GLU A 76 19.46 2.68 -4.67
N ALA A 77 20.04 1.93 -5.59
CA ALA A 77 19.34 0.87 -6.27
C ALA A 77 18.98 -0.23 -5.26
N THR A 78 17.80 -0.82 -5.42
CA THR A 78 17.28 -1.80 -4.47
C THR A 78 16.59 -2.92 -5.23
N LEU A 79 16.87 -4.16 -4.87
CA LEU A 79 16.14 -5.35 -5.29
C LEU A 79 15.66 -6.07 -4.04
N GLY A 80 14.41 -6.55 -4.03
CA GLY A 80 13.94 -7.31 -2.89
C GLY A 80 12.66 -8.08 -3.15
N VAL A 81 12.25 -8.79 -2.11
CA VAL A 81 11.05 -9.60 -2.10
C VAL A 81 10.26 -9.34 -0.82
N ASN A 82 8.96 -9.14 -0.97
CA ASN A 82 8.00 -9.22 0.13
C ASN A 82 7.23 -10.53 0.03
N HIS A 83 6.90 -11.10 1.17
CA HIS A 83 6.07 -12.30 1.27
C HIS A 83 5.06 -12.14 2.40
N VAL A 84 3.79 -12.41 2.09
CA VAL A 84 2.68 -12.33 3.04
C VAL A 84 2.05 -13.70 3.17
N ILE A 85 1.90 -14.16 4.41
CA ILE A 85 1.19 -15.37 4.77
C ILE A 85 -0.12 -14.94 5.43
N PHE A 86 -1.23 -15.27 4.81
CA PHE A 86 -2.56 -15.05 5.37
C PHE A 86 -2.90 -16.26 6.24
N SER A 87 -2.98 -16.05 7.56
CA SER A 87 -3.19 -17.13 8.55
C SER A 87 -4.65 -17.54 8.71
N ASP A 88 -5.57 -16.92 7.97
CA ASP A 88 -7.00 -17.20 8.04
C ASP A 88 -7.37 -18.43 7.18
N VAL A 89 -8.61 -18.84 7.25
CA VAL A 89 -9.28 -20.04 6.72
C VAL A 89 -8.87 -20.48 5.31
N ILE A 90 -8.19 -19.63 4.57
CA ILE A 90 -7.70 -19.87 3.22
C ILE A 90 -6.18 -19.78 3.25
N ASP A 91 -5.47 -20.86 3.07
CA ASP A 91 -3.99 -20.91 2.91
C ASP A 91 -3.55 -20.08 1.68
N ALA A 92 -3.66 -18.75 1.77
CA ALA A 92 -3.28 -17.83 0.72
C ALA A 92 -1.91 -17.23 1.00
N GLN A 93 -1.13 -17.00 -0.04
CA GLN A 93 0.19 -16.39 0.04
C GLN A 93 0.34 -15.36 -1.07
N LEU A 94 0.81 -14.17 -0.70
CA LEU A 94 1.11 -13.09 -1.64
C LEU A 94 2.61 -12.81 -1.65
N THR A 95 3.24 -13.00 -2.78
CA THR A 95 4.67 -12.69 -2.98
C THR A 95 4.81 -11.53 -3.94
N SER A 96 5.67 -10.57 -3.61
CA SER A 96 5.99 -9.43 -4.47
C SER A 96 7.51 -9.30 -4.60
N ILE A 97 8.00 -9.30 -5.84
CA ILE A 97 9.39 -8.94 -6.15
C ILE A 97 9.39 -7.48 -6.59
N TYR A 98 10.28 -6.68 -6.06
CA TYR A 98 10.40 -5.27 -6.41
C TYR A 98 11.83 -4.89 -6.75
N PHE A 99 11.95 -3.95 -7.67
CA PHE A 99 13.20 -3.32 -8.06
C PHE A 99 13.02 -1.81 -8.12
N GLY A 100 14.00 -1.08 -7.62
CA GLY A 100 14.06 0.37 -7.70
C GLY A 100 15.42 0.84 -8.18
N GLN A 101 15.45 1.78 -9.11
CA GLN A 101 16.66 2.37 -9.67
C GLN A 101 16.57 3.90 -9.64
N PRO A 102 17.38 4.58 -8.83
CA PRO A 102 17.50 6.02 -8.90
C PRO A 102 18.35 6.44 -10.12
N PHE A 103 17.90 7.53 -10.76
CA PHE A 103 18.64 8.25 -11.79
C PHE A 103 18.84 9.70 -11.35
N LYS A 104 19.65 10.44 -12.09
CA LYS A 104 19.99 11.85 -11.75
C LYS A 104 18.77 12.77 -11.61
N PHE A 105 17.72 12.58 -12.41
CA PHE A 105 16.58 13.49 -12.49
C PHE A 105 15.25 12.84 -12.09
N PHE A 106 15.18 11.53 -12.04
CA PHE A 106 13.99 10.76 -11.70
C PHE A 106 14.42 9.37 -11.21
N ASN A 107 13.52 8.71 -10.53
CA ASN A 107 13.66 7.32 -10.12
C ASN A 107 12.68 6.45 -10.88
N VAL A 108 13.01 5.19 -11.08
CA VAL A 108 12.09 4.18 -11.62
C VAL A 108 11.92 3.04 -10.64
N SER A 109 10.77 2.39 -10.69
CA SER A 109 10.50 1.16 -9.96
C SER A 109 9.81 0.14 -10.86
N ALA A 110 10.01 -1.13 -10.57
CA ALA A 110 9.30 -2.23 -11.19
C ALA A 110 8.88 -3.23 -10.11
N GLY A 111 7.78 -3.94 -10.32
CA GLY A 111 7.32 -4.96 -9.40
C GLY A 111 6.53 -6.05 -10.11
N LEU A 112 6.62 -7.26 -9.57
CA LEU A 112 5.82 -8.41 -9.93
C LEU A 112 5.19 -8.97 -8.67
N GLU A 113 3.90 -9.27 -8.72
CA GLU A 113 3.14 -9.83 -7.61
C GLU A 113 2.46 -11.11 -8.03
N TYR A 114 2.40 -12.06 -7.12
CA TYR A 114 1.67 -13.31 -7.29
C TYR A 114 0.94 -13.65 -5.99
N LEU A 115 -0.39 -13.82 -6.09
CA LEU A 115 -1.25 -14.33 -5.04
C LEU A 115 -1.71 -15.73 -5.46
N GLY A 116 -1.37 -16.72 -4.64
CA GLY A 116 -1.83 -18.09 -4.78
C GLY A 116 -2.71 -18.47 -3.61
N TYR A 117 -3.72 -19.28 -3.87
CA TYR A 117 -4.54 -19.95 -2.89
C TYR A 117 -4.25 -21.45 -2.93
N SER A 118 -4.37 -22.11 -1.79
CA SER A 118 -4.46 -23.58 -1.78
C SER A 118 -5.76 -24.04 -2.41
N ASP A 119 -5.90 -25.32 -2.68
CA ASP A 119 -7.11 -25.90 -3.22
C ASP A 119 -8.31 -25.52 -2.35
N LEU A 120 -9.33 -24.94 -2.96
CA LEU A 120 -10.56 -24.49 -2.34
C LEU A 120 -11.62 -25.58 -2.52
N GLU A 121 -12.27 -26.01 -1.43
CA GLU A 121 -13.34 -27.00 -1.49
C GLU A 121 -14.53 -26.46 -2.29
N GLY A 122 -14.82 -27.09 -3.41
CA GLY A 122 -16.00 -26.78 -4.22
C GLY A 122 -17.27 -27.30 -3.54
N ARG A 123 -18.38 -26.53 -3.67
CA ARG A 123 -19.72 -26.93 -3.23
C ARG A 123 -20.74 -26.54 -4.27
N ASP A 124 -21.72 -27.44 -4.51
CA ASP A 124 -22.87 -27.11 -5.37
C ASP A 124 -23.91 -26.23 -4.65
N ASP A 125 -24.95 -25.83 -5.37
CA ASP A 125 -26.03 -24.97 -4.84
C ASP A 125 -26.81 -25.62 -3.70
N GLU A 126 -26.77 -26.95 -3.55
CA GLU A 126 -27.35 -27.71 -2.46
C GLU A 126 -26.39 -27.89 -1.27
N GLY A 127 -25.10 -27.46 -1.42
CA GLY A 127 -24.06 -27.50 -0.38
C GLY A 127 -23.28 -28.82 -0.32
N PHE A 128 -23.46 -29.74 -1.28
CA PHE A 128 -22.64 -30.94 -1.38
C PHE A 128 -21.23 -30.61 -1.91
N VAL A 129 -20.23 -31.31 -1.36
CA VAL A 129 -18.84 -31.16 -1.79
C VAL A 129 -18.71 -31.61 -3.25
N THR A 130 -18.12 -30.77 -4.08
CA THR A 130 -17.75 -31.04 -5.46
C THR A 130 -16.21 -31.11 -5.59
N ASP A 131 -15.69 -31.09 -6.81
CA ASP A 131 -14.26 -31.05 -7.04
C ASP A 131 -13.64 -29.74 -6.51
N ASP A 132 -12.43 -29.82 -5.92
CA ASP A 132 -11.67 -28.66 -5.48
C ASP A 132 -11.32 -27.76 -6.66
N TYR A 133 -11.30 -26.45 -6.42
CA TYR A 133 -10.92 -25.46 -7.44
C TYR A 133 -9.79 -24.55 -6.95
N GLY A 134 -9.01 -24.05 -7.89
CA GLY A 134 -7.91 -23.13 -7.61
C GLY A 134 -8.27 -21.67 -7.91
N ALA A 135 -7.61 -20.76 -7.20
CA ALA A 135 -7.63 -19.35 -7.51
C ALA A 135 -6.20 -18.80 -7.51
N MET A 136 -5.91 -17.89 -8.44
CA MET A 136 -4.64 -17.20 -8.49
C MET A 136 -4.79 -15.79 -9.05
N ALA A 137 -3.89 -14.91 -8.66
CA ALA A 137 -3.79 -13.59 -9.25
C ALA A 137 -2.33 -13.17 -9.39
N TRP A 138 -2.06 -12.37 -10.40
CA TRP A 138 -0.73 -11.76 -10.55
C TRP A 138 -0.86 -10.34 -11.07
N ALA A 139 0.16 -9.52 -10.80
CA ALA A 139 0.26 -8.18 -11.32
C ALA A 139 1.71 -7.82 -11.66
N ALA A 140 1.88 -7.05 -12.74
CA ALA A 140 3.15 -6.46 -13.13
C ALA A 140 3.00 -4.93 -13.13
N GLN A 141 4.00 -4.22 -12.59
CA GLN A 141 3.95 -2.77 -12.48
C GLN A 141 5.26 -2.10 -12.86
N LEU A 142 5.12 -0.87 -13.36
CA LEU A 142 6.24 0.05 -13.62
C LEU A 142 5.90 1.41 -13.05
N GLY A 143 6.84 2.00 -12.30
CA GLY A 143 6.68 3.30 -11.68
C GLY A 143 7.78 4.27 -12.10
N VAL A 144 7.44 5.55 -12.10
CA VAL A 144 8.38 6.68 -12.25
C VAL A 144 8.05 7.74 -11.21
N GLY A 145 9.07 8.33 -10.62
CA GLY A 145 8.91 9.36 -9.60
C GLY A 145 10.06 10.37 -9.61
N SER A 146 9.87 11.47 -8.93
CA SER A 146 10.92 12.46 -8.72
C SER A 146 12.07 11.86 -7.90
N THR A 147 13.25 12.43 -8.02
CA THR A 147 14.28 12.27 -6.99
C THR A 147 13.81 12.90 -5.68
N PRO A 148 14.28 12.41 -4.51
CA PRO A 148 13.89 12.97 -3.21
C PRO A 148 14.07 14.49 -3.15
N SER A 149 13.00 15.22 -2.87
CA SER A 149 13.00 16.70 -2.83
C SER A 149 11.98 17.25 -1.82
N VAL A 150 11.76 18.56 -1.83
CA VAL A 150 10.70 19.21 -1.03
C VAL A 150 9.32 18.84 -1.57
N PHE A 151 9.18 18.76 -2.89
CA PHE A 151 7.96 18.28 -3.54
C PHE A 151 8.29 17.01 -4.32
N ASN A 152 7.64 15.90 -3.94
CA ASN A 152 7.79 14.63 -4.61
C ASN A 152 6.50 14.28 -5.35
N TRP A 153 6.66 13.61 -6.47
CA TRP A 153 5.57 13.07 -7.27
C TRP A 153 5.96 11.70 -7.79
N ALA A 154 4.98 10.84 -7.99
CA ALA A 154 5.20 9.53 -8.61
C ALA A 154 3.93 9.05 -9.31
N PHE A 155 4.14 8.23 -10.34
CA PHE A 155 3.12 7.52 -11.10
C PHE A 155 3.52 6.06 -11.25
N THR A 156 2.54 5.16 -11.18
CA THR A 156 2.72 3.73 -11.43
C THR A 156 1.63 3.27 -12.39
N ALA A 157 1.99 2.47 -13.38
CA ALA A 157 1.06 1.73 -14.24
C ALA A 157 1.16 0.25 -13.89
N ARG A 158 0.01 -0.43 -13.78
CA ARG A 158 -0.09 -1.82 -13.37
C ARG A 158 -1.02 -2.57 -14.29
N PHE A 159 -0.59 -3.74 -14.75
CA PHE A 159 -1.41 -4.73 -15.40
C PHE A 159 -1.58 -5.93 -14.47
N ALA A 160 -2.81 -6.42 -14.32
CA ALA A 160 -3.12 -7.51 -13.43
C ALA A 160 -4.06 -8.53 -14.10
N SER A 161 -3.99 -9.76 -13.63
CA SER A 161 -4.90 -10.84 -13.99
C SER A 161 -5.28 -11.61 -12.74
N GLN A 162 -6.54 -12.02 -12.68
CA GLN A 162 -7.06 -12.92 -11.64
C GLN A 162 -7.87 -14.02 -12.30
N THR A 163 -7.55 -15.25 -11.95
CA THR A 163 -8.27 -16.45 -12.39
C THR A 163 -8.89 -17.11 -11.18
N ILE A 164 -10.17 -17.42 -11.25
CA ILE A 164 -10.92 -18.19 -10.25
C ILE A 164 -11.55 -19.34 -11.02
N GLU A 165 -11.22 -20.57 -10.65
CA GLU A 165 -11.60 -21.77 -11.37
C GLU A 165 -11.20 -21.66 -12.86
N ASN A 166 -12.17 -21.48 -13.77
CA ASN A 166 -11.95 -21.37 -15.21
C ASN A 166 -12.13 -19.94 -15.76
N GLU A 167 -12.55 -19.00 -14.91
CA GLU A 167 -12.85 -17.62 -15.31
C GLU A 167 -11.65 -16.71 -15.05
N THR A 168 -11.29 -15.90 -16.04
CA THR A 168 -10.15 -14.98 -15.94
C THR A 168 -10.58 -13.55 -16.25
N ALA A 169 -10.26 -12.65 -15.35
CA ALA A 169 -10.38 -11.21 -15.56
C ALA A 169 -9.01 -10.53 -15.63
N PHE A 170 -8.96 -9.40 -16.33
CA PHE A 170 -7.78 -8.57 -16.48
C PHE A 170 -8.06 -7.15 -16.00
N ALA A 171 -7.03 -6.49 -15.48
CA ALA A 171 -7.10 -5.08 -15.14
C ALA A 171 -5.92 -4.30 -15.69
N PHE A 172 -6.18 -3.05 -16.07
CA PHE A 172 -5.16 -2.04 -16.27
C PHE A 172 -5.49 -0.84 -15.38
N VAL A 173 -4.62 -0.59 -14.40
CA VAL A 173 -4.82 0.46 -13.41
C VAL A 173 -3.58 1.33 -13.28
N MET A 174 -3.78 2.57 -12.83
CA MET A 174 -2.74 3.55 -12.61
C MET A 174 -2.84 4.10 -11.20
N ASP A 175 -1.69 4.36 -10.60
CA ASP A 175 -1.57 5.03 -9.32
C ASP A 175 -0.85 6.35 -9.53
N ALA A 176 -1.19 7.35 -8.73
CA ALA A 176 -0.51 8.64 -8.71
C ALA A 176 -0.36 9.12 -7.27
N GLY A 177 0.75 9.79 -6.99
CA GLY A 177 1.00 10.32 -5.65
C GLY A 177 1.78 11.61 -5.68
N SER A 178 1.55 12.43 -4.66
CA SER A 178 2.36 13.60 -4.39
C SER A 178 2.58 13.77 -2.89
N SER A 179 3.77 14.23 -2.51
CA SER A 179 4.07 14.63 -1.14
C SER A 179 4.86 15.94 -1.11
N PHE A 180 4.66 16.68 -0.03
CA PHE A 180 5.30 17.97 0.20
C PHE A 180 5.90 18.00 1.61
N LYS A 181 7.20 18.30 1.70
CA LYS A 181 7.90 18.53 2.96
C LYS A 181 7.68 19.98 3.42
N VAL A 182 6.90 20.14 4.50
CA VAL A 182 6.66 21.45 5.11
C VAL A 182 7.94 22.00 5.74
N ASN A 183 8.70 21.10 6.36
CA ASN A 183 10.03 21.31 6.92
C ASN A 183 10.79 19.98 6.95
N GLN A 184 11.97 19.96 7.59
CA GLN A 184 12.81 18.76 7.71
C GLN A 184 12.16 17.61 8.50
N HIS A 185 11.08 17.86 9.24
CA HIS A 185 10.43 16.90 10.12
C HIS A 185 9.02 16.49 9.68
N ILE A 186 8.32 17.31 8.90
CA ILE A 186 6.90 17.13 8.60
C ILE A 186 6.69 17.07 7.09
N SER A 187 5.99 16.02 6.65
CA SER A 187 5.55 15.82 5.28
C SER A 187 4.04 15.62 5.22
N PHE A 188 3.39 16.17 4.20
CA PHE A 188 2.02 15.85 3.81
C PHE A 188 2.04 15.10 2.47
N GLY A 189 1.05 14.24 2.26
CA GLY A 189 0.91 13.54 1.00
C GLY A 189 -0.52 13.18 0.66
N THR A 190 -0.73 12.91 -0.63
CA THR A 190 -1.95 12.32 -1.17
C THR A 190 -1.58 11.29 -2.22
N ILE A 191 -2.30 10.17 -2.24
CA ILE A 191 -2.20 9.17 -3.30
C ILE A 191 -3.59 8.76 -3.77
N ILE A 192 -3.69 8.45 -5.05
CA ILE A 192 -4.79 7.72 -5.67
C ILE A 192 -4.23 6.42 -6.20
N THR A 193 -4.91 5.32 -5.92
CA THR A 193 -4.47 3.98 -6.33
C THR A 193 -5.56 3.26 -7.10
N ASN A 194 -5.15 2.39 -8.02
CA ASN A 194 -6.02 1.54 -8.82
C ASN A 194 -7.07 2.30 -9.65
N LEU A 195 -6.73 3.49 -10.16
CA LEU A 195 -7.56 4.22 -11.10
C LEU A 195 -7.46 3.55 -12.48
N GLY A 196 -8.53 2.92 -12.96
CA GLY A 196 -8.49 2.26 -14.26
C GLY A 196 -9.66 1.36 -14.56
N TRP A 197 -9.40 0.36 -15.37
CA TRP A 197 -10.40 -0.52 -15.95
C TRP A 197 -10.13 -1.98 -15.57
N VAL A 198 -11.23 -2.73 -15.38
CA VAL A 198 -11.24 -4.17 -15.17
C VAL A 198 -12.17 -4.80 -16.21
N SER A 199 -11.78 -5.94 -16.77
CA SER A 199 -12.68 -6.74 -17.61
C SER A 199 -13.77 -7.37 -16.75
N ALA A 200 -14.90 -7.68 -17.37
CA ALA A 200 -15.94 -8.45 -16.69
C ALA A 200 -15.49 -9.90 -16.45
N TYR A 201 -15.97 -10.51 -15.38
CA TYR A 201 -16.15 -11.95 -15.28
C TYR A 201 -17.51 -12.28 -15.92
N GLU A 202 -17.55 -13.16 -16.88
CA GLU A 202 -18.76 -13.48 -17.68
C GLU A 202 -19.50 -12.21 -18.16
N SER A 203 -20.55 -11.79 -17.45
CA SER A 203 -21.43 -10.68 -17.83
C SER A 203 -21.50 -9.56 -16.78
N ALA A 204 -20.85 -9.71 -15.61
CA ALA A 204 -20.91 -8.73 -14.54
C ALA A 204 -19.94 -7.57 -14.82
N LYS A 205 -20.43 -6.33 -14.70
CA LYS A 205 -19.57 -5.14 -14.78
C LYS A 205 -18.83 -4.99 -13.47
N GLU A 206 -17.53 -5.17 -13.51
CA GLU A 206 -16.65 -5.11 -12.37
C GLU A 206 -15.94 -3.75 -12.25
N SER A 207 -15.58 -3.37 -11.03
CA SER A 207 -14.84 -2.15 -10.73
C SER A 207 -13.51 -2.44 -10.06
N ALA A 208 -12.47 -1.71 -10.44
CA ALA A 208 -11.19 -1.77 -9.75
C ALA A 208 -11.33 -1.25 -8.31
N PRO A 209 -10.48 -1.71 -7.37
CA PRO A 209 -10.52 -1.27 -5.97
C PRO A 209 -9.84 0.12 -5.84
N LEU A 210 -10.47 1.14 -6.47
CA LEU A 210 -10.02 2.53 -6.43
C LEU A 210 -9.85 2.99 -4.99
N GLY A 211 -8.67 3.53 -4.65
CA GLY A 211 -8.34 4.02 -3.34
C GLY A 211 -7.86 5.47 -3.35
N LEU A 212 -8.23 6.23 -2.33
CA LEU A 212 -7.67 7.54 -2.02
C LEU A 212 -7.08 7.51 -0.62
N GLN A 213 -5.89 8.08 -0.46
CA GLN A 213 -5.26 8.26 0.83
C GLN A 213 -4.68 9.67 0.95
N ALA A 214 -4.89 10.28 2.11
CA ALA A 214 -4.28 11.56 2.46
C ALA A 214 -3.70 11.43 3.88
N GLY A 215 -2.54 12.04 4.12
CA GLY A 215 -1.91 11.88 5.43
C GLY A 215 -0.77 12.83 5.71
N ILE A 216 -0.35 12.77 6.97
CA ILE A 216 0.76 13.52 7.53
C ILE A 216 1.76 12.55 8.15
N SER A 217 3.03 12.80 7.92
CA SER A 217 4.14 12.06 8.51
C SER A 217 5.09 13.02 9.20
N GLY A 218 5.47 12.70 10.43
CA GLY A 218 6.47 13.43 11.19
C GLY A 218 7.65 12.52 11.55
N LYS A 219 8.89 13.01 11.40
CA LYS A 219 10.11 12.33 11.87
C LYS A 219 10.95 13.30 12.68
N MET A 220 11.19 12.97 13.93
CA MET A 220 11.88 13.83 14.88
C MET A 220 13.04 13.11 15.54
N PRO A 221 14.25 13.69 15.56
CA PRO A 221 15.33 13.17 16.37
C PRO A 221 15.00 13.34 17.86
N CYS A 222 14.90 12.24 18.59
CA CYS A 222 14.69 12.25 20.04
C CYS A 222 16.00 12.35 20.78
N THR A 223 17.03 11.68 20.26
CA THR A 223 18.42 11.73 20.78
C THR A 223 19.38 11.57 19.59
N GLU A 224 20.70 11.57 19.84
CA GLU A 224 21.71 11.30 18.81
C GLU A 224 21.61 9.88 18.18
N ILE A 225 20.89 8.97 18.83
CA ILE A 225 20.79 7.56 18.45
C ILE A 225 19.37 7.09 18.18
N PHE A 226 18.35 7.90 18.50
CA PHE A 226 16.94 7.55 18.30
C PHE A 226 16.19 8.62 17.52
N ASP A 227 15.48 8.21 16.49
CA ASP A 227 14.48 9.00 15.79
C ASP A 227 13.08 8.42 16.03
N LEU A 228 12.09 9.28 16.22
CA LEU A 228 10.68 8.92 16.34
C LEU A 228 9.92 9.36 15.09
N GLY A 229 9.31 8.41 14.41
CA GLY A 229 8.33 8.64 13.35
C GLY A 229 6.90 8.57 13.91
N LEU A 230 6.05 9.52 13.53
CA LEU A 230 4.62 9.52 13.82
C LEU A 230 3.84 9.80 12.54
N HIS A 231 2.82 9.01 12.28
CA HIS A 231 2.04 9.03 11.05
C HIS A 231 0.55 8.99 11.35
N ALA A 232 -0.22 9.78 10.59
CA ALA A 232 -1.68 9.77 10.67
C ALA A 232 -2.25 9.96 9.27
N ASP A 233 -3.05 9.01 8.81
CA ASP A 233 -3.58 8.96 7.47
C ASP A 233 -5.09 8.68 7.50
N ILE A 234 -5.80 9.16 6.50
CA ILE A 234 -7.14 8.73 6.15
C ILE A 234 -7.07 8.03 4.79
N TYR A 235 -7.62 6.83 4.72
CA TYR A 235 -7.73 6.04 3.50
C TYR A 235 -9.19 5.72 3.22
N ARG A 236 -9.59 5.81 1.96
CA ARG A 236 -10.90 5.38 1.50
C ARG A 236 -10.75 4.55 0.23
N ARG A 237 -11.31 3.35 0.24
CA ARG A 237 -11.53 2.56 -0.96
C ARG A 237 -12.96 2.78 -1.45
N ALA A 238 -13.19 2.67 -2.78
CA ALA A 238 -14.48 2.99 -3.39
C ALA A 238 -15.67 2.22 -2.82
N ASP A 239 -15.43 1.03 -2.30
CA ASP A 239 -16.44 0.09 -1.80
C ASP A 239 -16.43 -0.09 -0.27
N TYR A 240 -15.75 0.79 0.48
CA TYR A 240 -15.69 0.74 1.95
C TYR A 240 -15.72 2.11 2.59
N ASP A 241 -16.10 2.15 3.86
CA ASP A 241 -16.01 3.33 4.71
C ASP A 241 -14.59 3.84 4.85
N PRO A 242 -14.40 5.14 5.13
CA PRO A 242 -13.10 5.70 5.44
C PRO A 242 -12.42 4.97 6.60
N GLU A 243 -11.15 4.69 6.44
CA GLU A 243 -10.28 4.08 7.45
C GLU A 243 -9.27 5.12 7.94
N TYR A 244 -9.25 5.34 9.25
CA TYR A 244 -8.25 6.19 9.93
C TYR A 244 -7.09 5.30 10.35
N ARG A 245 -5.88 5.70 10.03
CA ARG A 245 -4.66 4.93 10.24
C ARG A 245 -3.66 5.74 11.03
N PHE A 246 -3.10 5.13 12.06
CA PHE A 246 -2.09 5.74 12.92
C PHE A 246 -0.90 4.80 13.03
N GLY A 247 0.30 5.34 12.85
CA GLY A 247 1.54 4.59 12.92
C GLY A 247 2.59 5.31 13.76
N SER A 248 3.40 4.54 14.46
CA SER A 248 4.60 5.02 15.16
C SER A 248 5.78 4.13 14.82
N GLU A 249 6.94 4.75 14.63
CA GLU A 249 8.19 4.10 14.30
C GLU A 249 9.32 4.66 15.14
N LEU A 250 10.03 3.79 15.87
CA LEU A 250 11.23 4.15 16.63
C LEU A 250 12.44 3.56 15.90
N LEU A 251 13.32 4.44 15.43
CA LEU A 251 14.54 4.08 14.72
C LEU A 251 15.74 4.22 15.66
N TYR A 252 16.52 3.15 15.78
CA TYR A 252 17.79 3.14 16.51
C TYR A 252 18.95 3.15 15.51
N ARG A 253 19.74 4.25 15.50
CA ARG A 253 20.91 4.45 14.63
C ARG A 253 20.65 4.16 13.14
N ASN A 254 19.43 4.36 12.66
CA ASN A 254 18.98 3.97 11.33
C ASN A 254 19.25 2.49 10.95
N THR A 255 19.47 1.62 11.95
CA THR A 255 19.79 0.20 11.77
C THR A 255 18.66 -0.71 12.22
N LEU A 256 18.02 -0.36 13.34
CA LEU A 256 16.90 -1.11 13.90
C LEU A 256 15.65 -0.23 13.94
N ALA A 257 14.54 -0.75 13.47
CA ALA A 257 13.23 -0.10 13.53
C ALA A 257 12.26 -0.95 14.37
N LEU A 258 11.56 -0.32 15.31
CA LEU A 258 10.39 -0.89 15.99
C LEU A 258 9.17 -0.11 15.57
N ARG A 259 8.11 -0.80 15.17
CA ARG A 259 6.91 -0.20 14.57
C ARG A 259 5.65 -0.69 15.26
N ALA A 260 4.69 0.20 15.41
CA ALA A 260 3.36 -0.12 15.89
C ALA A 260 2.33 0.70 15.10
N GLY A 261 1.19 0.09 14.82
CA GLY A 261 0.12 0.70 14.05
C GLY A 261 -1.26 0.35 14.59
N TYR A 262 -2.19 1.25 14.32
CA TYR A 262 -3.60 1.09 14.62
C TYR A 262 -4.45 1.65 13.49
N SER A 263 -5.45 0.88 13.06
CA SER A 263 -6.45 1.34 12.08
C SER A 263 -7.86 1.23 12.65
N LEU A 264 -8.72 2.14 12.22
CA LEU A 264 -10.14 2.19 12.60
C LEU A 264 -10.98 2.47 11.36
N ARG A 265 -11.92 1.59 11.03
CA ARG A 265 -12.89 1.74 9.95
C ARG A 265 -14.30 1.51 10.48
N GLY A 266 -15.17 2.51 10.32
CA GLY A 266 -16.49 2.48 10.92
C GLY A 266 -16.45 2.38 12.45
N GLU A 267 -17.50 1.81 13.05
CA GLU A 267 -17.62 1.73 14.52
C GLU A 267 -17.01 0.46 15.13
N THR A 268 -16.85 -0.60 14.34
CA THR A 268 -16.52 -1.94 14.87
C THR A 268 -15.29 -2.59 14.26
N ASP A 269 -14.80 -2.13 13.10
CA ASP A 269 -13.65 -2.71 12.43
C ASP A 269 -12.39 -1.93 12.79
N SER A 270 -11.57 -2.49 13.65
CA SER A 270 -10.28 -1.95 14.06
C SER A 270 -9.17 -2.98 13.84
N GLY A 271 -7.95 -2.52 13.65
CA GLY A 271 -6.78 -3.36 13.47
C GLY A 271 -5.61 -2.87 14.28
N VAL A 272 -4.85 -3.79 14.85
CA VAL A 272 -3.57 -3.52 15.50
C VAL A 272 -2.45 -4.21 14.73
N SER A 273 -1.30 -3.59 14.67
CA SER A 273 -0.15 -4.14 13.98
C SER A 273 1.14 -3.77 14.69
N GLY A 274 2.18 -4.55 14.45
CA GLY A 274 3.51 -4.27 14.95
C GLY A 274 4.56 -4.93 14.09
N GLY A 275 5.78 -4.44 14.17
CA GLY A 275 6.86 -4.97 13.34
C GLY A 275 8.24 -4.52 13.78
N ILE A 276 9.22 -5.19 13.21
CA ILE A 276 10.64 -4.93 13.41
C ILE A 276 11.33 -4.88 12.04
N GLY A 277 12.28 -3.96 11.90
CA GLY A 277 13.12 -3.86 10.72
C GLY A 277 14.59 -3.80 11.12
N ILE A 278 15.44 -4.42 10.32
CA ILE A 278 16.89 -4.40 10.52
C ILE A 278 17.55 -4.07 9.18
N LEU A 279 18.42 -3.07 9.19
CA LEU A 279 19.30 -2.73 8.09
C LEU A 279 20.75 -3.07 8.49
N PHE A 280 21.32 -4.08 7.87
CA PHE A 280 22.70 -4.51 8.11
C PHE A 280 23.53 -4.40 6.83
N GLY A 281 24.33 -3.33 6.74
CA GLY A 281 25.06 -3.01 5.50
C GLY A 281 24.07 -2.76 4.36
N ALA A 282 24.17 -3.57 3.32
CA ALA A 282 23.29 -3.50 2.14
C ALA A 282 22.01 -4.32 2.29
N ILE A 283 21.85 -5.10 3.38
CA ILE A 283 20.74 -6.03 3.53
C ILE A 283 19.68 -5.42 4.45
N GLN A 284 18.45 -5.38 4.00
CA GLN A 284 17.27 -4.99 4.75
C GLN A 284 16.40 -6.21 5.02
N LEU A 285 16.04 -6.41 6.28
CA LEU A 285 15.11 -7.45 6.73
C LEU A 285 14.01 -6.80 7.55
N ASP A 286 12.76 -7.02 7.18
CA ASP A 286 11.61 -6.54 7.94
C ASP A 286 10.64 -7.70 8.19
N TYR A 287 10.00 -7.65 9.34
CA TYR A 287 8.88 -8.50 9.72
C TYR A 287 7.77 -7.67 10.33
N ALA A 288 6.53 -8.02 10.01
CA ALA A 288 5.36 -7.46 10.67
C ALA A 288 4.27 -8.50 10.89
N TYR A 289 3.48 -8.25 11.91
CA TYR A 289 2.24 -8.94 12.19
C TYR A 289 1.10 -7.93 12.23
N SER A 290 0.03 -8.21 11.50
CA SER A 290 -1.17 -7.38 11.48
C SER A 290 -2.38 -8.23 11.82
N ALA A 291 -3.19 -7.77 12.80
CA ALA A 291 -4.35 -8.49 13.29
C ALA A 291 -5.61 -7.62 13.25
N ARG A 292 -6.75 -8.26 13.06
CA ARG A 292 -8.08 -7.69 13.21
C ARG A 292 -8.91 -8.60 14.12
N PRO A 293 -9.85 -8.07 14.93
CA PRO A 293 -10.55 -8.86 15.95
C PRO A 293 -11.33 -10.07 15.43
N ALA A 294 -11.74 -10.05 14.16
CA ALA A 294 -12.61 -11.08 13.57
C ALA A 294 -11.84 -12.17 12.79
N VAL A 295 -10.54 -11.98 12.54
CA VAL A 295 -9.74 -12.87 11.69
C VAL A 295 -8.35 -13.07 12.30
N GLU A 296 -7.73 -14.23 12.00
CA GLU A 296 -6.33 -14.45 12.37
C GLU A 296 -5.43 -13.41 11.69
N GLY A 297 -4.31 -13.10 12.33
CA GLY A 297 -3.40 -12.08 11.84
C GLY A 297 -2.53 -12.57 10.70
N ASN A 298 -2.08 -11.63 9.88
CA ASN A 298 -1.22 -11.90 8.74
C ASN A 298 0.25 -11.64 9.10
N HIS A 299 1.13 -12.48 8.56
CA HIS A 299 2.57 -12.33 8.68
C HIS A 299 3.14 -11.72 7.41
N HIS A 300 3.95 -10.68 7.55
CA HIS A 300 4.60 -9.99 6.44
C HIS A 300 6.11 -10.06 6.62
N LEU A 301 6.81 -10.42 5.58
CA LEU A 301 8.26 -10.59 5.53
C LEU A 301 8.84 -9.77 4.36
N ASN A 302 10.00 -9.16 4.55
CA ASN A 302 10.76 -8.51 3.49
C ASN A 302 12.25 -8.87 3.59
N LEU A 303 12.83 -9.12 2.42
CA LEU A 303 14.27 -9.16 2.22
C LEU A 303 14.61 -8.22 1.06
N GLY A 304 15.44 -7.20 1.34
CA GLY A 304 15.91 -6.23 0.36
C GLY A 304 17.44 -6.16 0.34
N ILE A 305 17.99 -5.84 -0.83
CA ILE A 305 19.41 -5.58 -1.02
C ILE A 305 19.56 -4.22 -1.71
N HIS A 306 20.35 -3.35 -1.10
CA HIS A 306 20.71 -2.01 -1.60
C HIS A 306 22.09 -2.07 -2.25
N PHE A 307 22.29 -1.38 -3.38
CA PHE A 307 23.58 -1.38 -4.11
C PHE A 307 23.77 -0.15 -5.00
#